data_9516b950aab22a318a7609abb35ea287
#
_entry.id   9516b950aab22a318a7609abb35ea287
#
_cell.length_a   1.000
_cell.length_b   1.000
_cell.length_c   1.000
_cell.angle_alpha   90.00
_cell.angle_beta   90.00
_cell.angle_gamma   90.00
#
_symmetry.space_group_name_H-M   'P 1'
#
loop_
_entity.id
_entity.type
_entity.pdbx_description
1 polymer ?
#
loop_
_entity_poly.entity_id
_entity_poly.type
_entity_poly.pdbx_seq_one_letter_code
_entity_poly.pdbx_strand_id
1 'polypeptide(L)'
;MDKNNLNSESNNEKGFSTNEKTINYLKNIKSLYICKKILANLHEDKALNIIRYNKHFQKKLNINIDDFLKCSVVIIELIPFKNKYGQFINIANKEQRCFYHIYFNDSQDEIRRTYITKGNVVNKIKILINFQVTSFYQLFSYCECIESINFISFQRKNITNMSFMFYKCSSLKEINFSNFITDNVDDMRCMFYECSSLKELNLSKFNTENVKNMSYMFSGCSSLKKLNVDNFDTELVTNMTEMFSGCFSLIQLDISNFIIENECIIDYMFKNCSEELKEKASLQNKFVKIRYNYENEFLFEYI
;
A
#
# COMPACT_ATOMS: atom_id res chain seq x y z
N MET A 1 61.39 -29.86 1.48
CA MET A 1 60.56 -30.90 0.79
C MET A 1 59.17 -30.76 1.35
N ASP A 2 58.12 -30.41 0.76
CA ASP A 2 57.66 -29.93 -0.53
C ASP A 2 56.39 -29.17 -0.24
N LYS A 3 56.29 -28.02 -0.79
CA LYS A 3 55.28 -27.46 -1.73
C LYS A 3 53.94 -28.20 -1.78
N ASN A 4 52.85 -27.49 -1.42
CA ASN A 4 51.80 -27.19 -2.41
C ASN A 4 50.84 -26.09 -1.94
N ASN A 5 50.95 -25.01 -2.60
CA ASN A 5 49.93 -24.04 -2.98
C ASN A 5 48.70 -24.73 -3.59
N LEU A 6 47.49 -24.14 -3.41
CA LEU A 6 46.69 -23.74 -4.57
C LEU A 6 45.29 -23.27 -4.18
N ASN A 7 45.08 -22.04 -4.55
CA ASN A 7 43.85 -21.53 -5.20
C ASN A 7 42.48 -21.78 -4.60
N SER A 8 41.94 -20.73 -4.04
CA SER A 8 40.50 -20.45 -4.02
C SER A 8 40.24 -18.98 -4.32
N GLU A 9 40.60 -18.54 -5.53
CA GLU A 9 40.06 -17.35 -6.17
C GLU A 9 39.36 -17.85 -7.44
N SER A 10 38.02 -17.74 -7.48
CA SER A 10 37.22 -17.51 -8.68
C SER A 10 35.76 -17.92 -8.46
N ASN A 11 34.93 -17.01 -8.01
CA ASN A 11 33.47 -17.07 -8.23
C ASN A 11 32.77 -15.73 -7.94
N ASN A 12 33.31 -14.63 -8.43
CA ASN A 12 32.62 -13.32 -8.36
C ASN A 12 32.54 -12.55 -9.69
N GLU A 13 32.72 -13.18 -10.84
CA GLU A 13 32.71 -12.47 -12.13
C GLU A 13 31.50 -12.75 -13.04
N LYS A 14 30.47 -13.47 -12.60
CA LYS A 14 29.30 -13.73 -13.47
C LYS A 14 28.15 -12.74 -13.34
N GLY A 15 28.17 -11.81 -12.40
CA GLY A 15 27.11 -10.80 -12.19
C GLY A 15 27.19 -9.56 -13.10
N PHE A 16 28.35 -9.22 -13.63
CA PHE A 16 28.56 -7.98 -14.39
C PHE A 16 28.25 -8.07 -15.90
N SER A 17 28.31 -9.26 -16.49
CA SER A 17 28.17 -9.44 -17.94
C SER A 17 26.76 -9.25 -18.51
N THR A 18 25.73 -9.48 -17.72
CA THR A 18 24.33 -9.31 -18.17
C THR A 18 23.89 -7.85 -18.18
N ASN A 19 24.39 -7.02 -17.25
CA ASN A 19 24.07 -5.60 -17.20
C ASN A 19 24.69 -4.80 -18.34
N GLU A 20 25.93 -5.10 -18.73
CA GLU A 20 26.59 -4.42 -19.86
C GLU A 20 25.92 -4.72 -21.21
N LYS A 21 25.50 -5.97 -21.45
CA LYS A 21 24.77 -6.34 -22.68
C LYS A 21 23.42 -5.59 -22.74
N THR A 22 22.66 -5.56 -21.67
CA THR A 22 21.36 -4.85 -21.60
C THR A 22 21.52 -3.35 -21.84
N ILE A 23 22.55 -2.72 -21.25
CA ILE A 23 22.85 -1.30 -21.44
C ILE A 23 23.21 -0.98 -22.89
N ASN A 24 23.90 -1.88 -23.59
CA ASN A 24 24.28 -1.69 -25.02
C ASN A 24 23.07 -1.79 -25.97
N TYR A 25 22.09 -2.66 -25.71
CA TYR A 25 20.85 -2.72 -26.50
C TYR A 25 20.02 -1.43 -26.40
N LEU A 26 19.98 -0.79 -25.24
CA LEU A 26 19.23 0.45 -25.03
C LEU A 26 19.78 1.65 -25.80
N LYS A 27 21.09 1.67 -26.15
CA LYS A 27 21.71 2.73 -26.97
C LYS A 27 21.10 2.83 -28.37
N ASN A 28 20.57 1.73 -28.90
CA ASN A 28 20.06 1.64 -30.27
C ASN A 28 18.57 2.03 -30.36
N ILE A 29 17.87 2.26 -29.23
CA ILE A 29 16.46 2.62 -29.25
C ILE A 29 16.31 4.08 -29.66
N LYS A 30 15.82 4.32 -30.90
CA LYS A 30 15.64 5.68 -31.46
C LYS A 30 14.36 6.39 -30.96
N SER A 31 13.34 5.65 -30.57
CA SER A 31 12.05 6.22 -30.18
C SER A 31 12.03 6.67 -28.72
N LEU A 32 11.74 7.98 -28.51
CA LEU A 32 11.54 8.55 -27.19
C LEU A 32 10.36 7.90 -26.44
N TYR A 33 9.29 7.58 -27.18
CA TYR A 33 8.11 6.91 -26.64
C TYR A 33 8.45 5.53 -26.07
N ILE A 34 9.22 4.73 -26.83
CA ILE A 34 9.66 3.41 -26.39
C ILE A 34 10.55 3.51 -25.15
N CYS A 35 11.48 4.49 -25.12
CA CYS A 35 12.34 4.72 -23.96
C CYS A 35 11.50 5.03 -22.69
N LYS A 36 10.51 5.93 -22.79
CA LYS A 36 9.59 6.26 -21.68
C LYS A 36 8.80 5.03 -21.23
N LYS A 37 8.27 4.25 -22.19
CA LYS A 37 7.50 3.04 -21.88
C LYS A 37 8.33 1.94 -21.23
N ILE A 38 9.60 1.78 -21.62
CA ILE A 38 10.54 0.85 -20.97
C ILE A 38 10.77 1.27 -19.52
N LEU A 39 11.09 2.55 -19.27
CA LEU A 39 11.31 3.02 -17.89
C LEU A 39 10.07 2.89 -17.01
N ALA A 40 8.89 3.16 -17.56
CA ALA A 40 7.63 3.06 -16.83
C ALA A 40 7.27 1.61 -16.43
N ASN A 41 7.76 0.61 -17.18
CA ASN A 41 7.49 -0.81 -16.93
C ASN A 41 8.65 -1.55 -16.25
N LEU A 42 9.76 -0.87 -15.97
CA LEU A 42 10.86 -1.45 -15.21
C LEU A 42 10.68 -1.20 -13.71
N HIS A 43 11.13 -2.15 -12.92
CA HIS A 43 11.33 -1.93 -11.50
C HIS A 43 12.25 -0.72 -11.29
N GLU A 44 11.96 0.14 -10.32
CA GLU A 44 12.66 1.42 -10.12
C GLU A 44 14.19 1.28 -10.01
N ASP A 45 14.67 0.22 -9.33
CA ASP A 45 16.11 -0.07 -9.22
C ASP A 45 16.76 -0.30 -10.58
N LYS A 46 16.07 -1.01 -11.48
CA LYS A 46 16.55 -1.25 -12.85
C LYS A 46 16.48 0.02 -13.68
N ALA A 47 15.40 0.80 -13.53
CA ALA A 47 15.25 2.08 -14.20
C ALA A 47 16.33 3.08 -13.74
N LEU A 48 16.58 3.17 -12.43
CA LEU A 48 17.62 4.01 -11.84
C LEU A 48 19.01 3.62 -12.34
N ASN A 49 19.33 2.32 -12.38
CA ASN A 49 20.60 1.83 -12.91
C ASN A 49 20.78 2.18 -14.39
N ILE A 50 19.74 2.03 -15.20
CA ILE A 50 19.77 2.44 -16.60
C ILE A 50 20.04 3.93 -16.75
N ILE A 51 19.36 4.77 -15.97
CA ILE A 51 19.55 6.22 -16.01
C ILE A 51 20.97 6.56 -15.49
N ARG A 52 21.42 5.98 -14.40
CA ARG A 52 22.73 6.26 -13.79
C ARG A 52 23.89 5.97 -14.75
N TYR A 53 23.84 4.87 -15.46
CA TYR A 53 24.99 4.39 -16.27
C TYR A 53 24.84 4.66 -17.77
N ASN A 54 23.73 5.23 -18.23
CA ASN A 54 23.49 5.47 -19.66
C ASN A 54 23.24 6.94 -19.98
N LYS A 55 24.34 7.69 -20.20
CA LYS A 55 24.32 9.11 -20.57
C LYS A 55 23.51 9.38 -21.86
N HIS A 56 23.47 8.44 -22.80
CA HIS A 56 22.67 8.58 -24.02
C HIS A 56 21.17 8.57 -23.68
N PHE A 57 20.74 7.71 -22.77
CA PHE A 57 19.36 7.62 -22.30
C PHE A 57 18.96 8.86 -21.52
N GLN A 58 19.84 9.36 -20.62
CA GLN A 58 19.64 10.62 -19.89
C GLN A 58 19.39 11.78 -20.86
N LYS A 59 20.31 11.95 -21.85
CA LYS A 59 20.21 13.04 -22.83
C LYS A 59 18.95 12.94 -23.69
N LYS A 60 18.58 11.74 -24.10
CA LYS A 60 17.43 11.50 -24.97
C LYS A 60 16.09 11.72 -24.27
N LEU A 61 16.00 11.38 -22.99
CA LEU A 61 14.83 11.57 -22.17
C LEU A 61 14.76 12.99 -21.56
N ASN A 62 15.85 13.73 -21.66
CA ASN A 62 16.05 15.00 -20.96
C ASN A 62 15.82 14.84 -19.45
N ILE A 63 16.30 13.73 -18.88
CA ILE A 63 16.15 13.39 -17.47
C ILE A 63 17.53 13.13 -16.90
N ASN A 64 17.88 13.74 -15.78
CA ASN A 64 19.05 13.37 -14.99
C ASN A 64 18.64 12.46 -13.82
N ILE A 65 19.63 11.96 -13.06
CA ILE A 65 19.40 11.10 -11.90
C ILE A 65 18.55 11.82 -10.84
N ASP A 66 18.82 13.10 -10.62
CA ASP A 66 18.13 13.89 -9.60
C ASP A 66 16.66 14.11 -9.96
N ASP A 67 16.36 14.32 -11.25
CA ASP A 67 14.98 14.44 -11.74
C ASP A 67 14.22 13.13 -11.59
N PHE A 68 14.88 11.99 -11.88
CA PHE A 68 14.28 10.67 -11.66
C PHE A 68 14.00 10.40 -10.18
N LEU A 69 14.95 10.70 -9.31
CA LEU A 69 14.79 10.55 -7.87
C LEU A 69 13.67 11.45 -7.32
N LYS A 70 13.54 12.68 -7.83
CA LYS A 70 12.43 13.58 -7.46
C LYS A 70 11.07 13.02 -7.88
N CYS A 71 10.97 12.38 -9.05
CA CYS A 71 9.74 11.76 -9.51
C CYS A 71 9.38 10.49 -8.73
N SER A 72 10.35 9.81 -8.13
CA SER A 72 10.15 8.56 -7.37
C SER A 72 9.90 8.78 -5.87
N VAL A 73 9.94 10.01 -5.38
CA VAL A 73 9.61 10.34 -3.99
C VAL A 73 8.10 10.32 -3.77
N VAL A 74 7.64 9.57 -2.76
CA VAL A 74 6.27 9.66 -2.28
C VAL A 74 6.13 10.90 -1.41
N ILE A 75 5.13 11.74 -1.69
CA ILE A 75 4.82 12.93 -0.91
C ILE A 75 3.46 12.77 -0.26
N ILE A 76 3.44 12.81 1.07
CA ILE A 76 2.24 12.68 1.88
C ILE A 76 2.07 13.93 2.73
N GLU A 77 0.84 14.41 2.82
CA GLU A 77 0.45 15.46 3.74
C GLU A 77 -0.55 14.91 4.75
N LEU A 78 -0.28 15.15 6.03
CA LEU A 78 -1.15 14.76 7.13
C LEU A 78 -1.70 16.01 7.80
N ILE A 79 -2.99 16.01 8.13
CA ILE A 79 -3.62 17.01 8.99
C ILE A 79 -3.88 16.37 10.36
N PRO A 80 -3.21 16.84 11.41
CA PRO A 80 -3.45 16.36 12.75
C PRO A 80 -4.83 16.76 13.27
N PHE A 81 -5.44 15.92 14.07
CA PHE A 81 -6.65 16.26 14.79
C PHE A 81 -6.36 17.33 15.87
N LYS A 82 -7.15 18.39 15.90
CA LYS A 82 -6.94 19.50 16.84
C LYS A 82 -6.91 18.99 18.29
N ASN A 83 -5.89 19.40 19.03
CA ASN A 83 -5.68 19.02 20.44
C ASN A 83 -5.48 17.52 20.71
N LYS A 84 -5.21 16.70 19.68
CA LYS A 84 -4.71 15.34 19.85
C LYS A 84 -3.21 15.29 19.66
N TYR A 85 -2.57 14.48 20.48
CA TYR A 85 -1.14 14.28 20.53
C TYR A 85 -0.84 12.80 20.41
N GLY A 86 0.35 12.45 19.98
CA GLY A 86 0.72 11.05 19.81
C GLY A 86 1.53 10.80 18.55
N GLN A 87 1.63 9.55 18.20
CA GLN A 87 2.34 9.11 17.01
C GLN A 87 1.56 9.47 15.73
N PHE A 88 2.25 10.01 14.73
CA PHE A 88 1.66 10.37 13.43
C PHE A 88 2.22 9.56 12.26
N ILE A 89 3.31 8.82 12.47
CA ILE A 89 3.89 7.87 11.53
C ILE A 89 4.60 6.77 12.30
N ASN A 90 4.54 5.54 11.80
CA ASN A 90 5.24 4.38 12.34
C ASN A 90 6.30 3.90 11.33
N ILE A 91 7.58 4.14 11.61
CA ILE A 91 8.68 3.65 10.80
C ILE A 91 9.19 2.36 11.46
N ALA A 92 8.62 1.23 11.04
CA ALA A 92 8.86 -0.08 11.64
C ALA A 92 10.34 -0.48 11.60
N ASN A 93 11.04 -0.19 10.50
CA ASN A 93 12.48 -0.43 10.38
C ASN A 93 13.27 0.85 10.70
N LYS A 94 13.97 0.85 11.83
CA LYS A 94 14.76 1.99 12.29
C LYS A 94 15.90 2.39 11.33
N GLU A 95 16.45 1.44 10.58
CA GLU A 95 17.51 1.69 9.58
C GLU A 95 16.97 2.47 8.38
N GLN A 96 15.68 2.35 8.09
CA GLN A 96 15.04 3.09 7.00
C GLN A 96 14.66 4.53 7.37
N ARG A 97 14.87 4.98 8.61
CA ARG A 97 14.52 6.35 9.03
C ARG A 97 15.16 7.43 8.18
N CYS A 98 16.36 7.21 7.67
CA CYS A 98 17.05 8.16 6.79
C CYS A 98 16.36 8.37 5.42
N PHE A 99 15.39 7.52 5.07
CA PHE A 99 14.60 7.63 3.84
C PHE A 99 13.29 8.39 4.02
N TYR A 100 12.99 8.85 5.24
CA TYR A 100 11.80 9.62 5.58
C TYR A 100 12.20 11.04 6.00
N HIS A 101 11.76 12.03 5.25
CA HIS A 101 11.99 13.43 5.54
C HIS A 101 10.67 14.08 5.97
N ILE A 102 10.62 14.62 7.18
CA ILE A 102 9.40 15.08 7.84
C ILE A 102 9.52 16.57 8.14
N TYR A 103 8.46 17.32 7.81
CA TYR A 103 8.38 18.76 8.00
C TYR A 103 7.07 19.16 8.64
N PHE A 104 7.08 20.13 9.55
CA PHE A 104 5.90 20.68 10.20
C PHE A 104 5.57 22.07 9.68
N ASN A 105 4.29 22.36 9.41
CA ASN A 105 3.77 23.69 9.13
C ASN A 105 4.53 24.43 8.00
N ASP A 106 4.88 23.71 6.92
CA ASP A 106 5.64 24.25 5.79
C ASP A 106 7.05 24.79 6.12
N SER A 107 7.59 24.47 7.32
CA SER A 107 8.97 24.75 7.67
C SER A 107 9.93 24.01 6.72
N GLN A 108 11.11 24.60 6.51
CA GLN A 108 12.22 23.95 5.82
C GLN A 108 13.06 23.07 6.77
N ASP A 109 12.83 23.18 8.08
CA ASP A 109 13.56 22.41 9.08
C ASP A 109 13.02 20.98 9.15
N GLU A 110 13.89 20.01 8.91
CA GLU A 110 13.55 18.60 8.98
C GLU A 110 13.37 18.14 10.43
N ILE A 111 12.27 17.44 10.68
CA ILE A 111 11.92 16.88 11.99
C ILE A 111 12.26 15.40 12.03
N ARG A 112 13.01 14.97 13.04
CA ARG A 112 13.41 13.55 13.17
C ARG A 112 12.53 12.72 14.09
N ARG A 113 11.52 13.31 14.72
CA ARG A 113 10.56 12.60 15.59
C ARG A 113 9.33 12.15 14.81
N THR A 114 8.65 11.15 15.35
CA THR A 114 7.46 10.51 14.75
C THR A 114 6.18 10.76 15.55
N TYR A 115 6.20 11.72 16.49
CA TYR A 115 5.07 12.03 17.38
C TYR A 115 4.91 13.54 17.60
N ILE A 116 3.67 13.95 17.90
CA ILE A 116 3.29 15.31 18.28
C ILE A 116 3.15 15.34 19.80
N THR A 117 3.70 16.38 20.45
CA THR A 117 3.59 16.63 21.89
C THR A 117 2.72 17.87 22.18
N LYS A 118 2.23 18.01 23.41
CA LYS A 118 1.39 19.15 23.84
C LYS A 118 2.01 20.53 23.58
N GLY A 119 3.33 20.64 23.58
CA GLY A 119 4.03 21.91 23.30
C GLY A 119 4.14 22.27 21.83
N ASN A 120 3.66 21.42 20.92
CA ASN A 120 3.74 21.65 19.49
C ASN A 120 2.41 22.16 18.93
N VAL A 121 2.46 23.31 18.26
CA VAL A 121 1.38 23.75 17.37
C VAL A 121 1.67 23.19 16.00
N VAL A 122 1.04 22.07 15.66
CA VAL A 122 1.20 21.38 14.36
C VAL A 122 -0.15 21.34 13.67
N ASN A 123 -0.25 22.05 12.55
CA ASN A 123 -1.47 22.10 11.74
C ASN A 123 -1.34 21.22 10.48
N LYS A 124 -0.10 20.96 10.06
CA LYS A 124 0.21 20.17 8.87
C LYS A 124 1.54 19.45 9.04
N ILE A 125 1.62 18.22 8.54
CA ILE A 125 2.83 17.42 8.49
C ILE A 125 3.05 17.00 7.04
N LYS A 126 4.20 17.36 6.47
CA LYS A 126 4.63 16.89 5.16
C LYS A 126 5.68 15.80 5.33
N ILE A 127 5.50 14.68 4.65
CA ILE A 127 6.41 13.54 4.67
C ILE A 127 6.84 13.25 3.24
N LEU A 128 8.16 13.17 3.03
CA LEU A 128 8.75 12.69 1.80
C LEU A 128 9.38 11.34 2.07
N ILE A 129 9.06 10.34 1.24
CA ILE A 129 9.57 8.98 1.39
C ILE A 129 10.37 8.62 0.14
N ASN A 130 11.67 8.36 0.34
CA ASN A 130 12.59 8.03 -0.72
C ASN A 130 12.31 6.64 -1.32
N PHE A 131 12.78 6.41 -2.54
CA PHE A 131 12.50 5.22 -3.34
C PHE A 131 13.01 3.89 -2.74
N GLN A 132 13.93 3.92 -1.78
CA GLN A 132 14.45 2.72 -1.10
C GLN A 132 13.42 2.01 -0.22
N VAL A 133 12.35 2.71 0.17
CA VAL A 133 11.26 2.11 0.92
C VAL A 133 10.36 1.32 -0.03
N THR A 134 10.23 0.02 0.17
CA THR A 134 9.45 -0.91 -0.69
C THR A 134 8.24 -1.51 0.00
N SER A 135 7.99 -1.14 1.26
CA SER A 135 6.87 -1.62 2.06
C SER A 135 6.30 -0.49 2.90
N PHE A 136 4.97 -0.41 2.95
CA PHE A 136 4.22 0.49 3.83
C PHE A 136 3.55 -0.28 4.98
N TYR A 137 4.09 -1.46 5.29
CA TYR A 137 3.66 -2.23 6.44
C TYR A 137 3.61 -1.37 7.71
N GLN A 138 2.43 -1.26 8.31
CA GLN A 138 2.18 -0.49 9.54
C GLN A 138 2.49 1.02 9.48
N LEU A 139 2.66 1.64 8.30
CA LEU A 139 3.19 3.02 8.18
C LEU A 139 2.45 4.04 9.04
N PHE A 140 1.14 3.95 9.16
CA PHE A 140 0.30 4.83 10.00
C PHE A 140 -0.43 4.07 11.11
N SER A 141 -0.01 2.84 11.43
CA SER A 141 -0.63 2.03 12.47
C SER A 141 -0.65 2.77 13.80
N TYR A 142 -1.83 2.78 14.47
CA TYR A 142 -2.08 3.51 15.74
C TYR A 142 -1.87 5.03 15.69
N CYS A 143 -1.91 5.65 14.51
CA CYS A 143 -1.80 7.11 14.37
C CYS A 143 -3.15 7.78 14.69
N GLU A 144 -3.59 7.72 15.94
CA GLU A 144 -4.89 8.22 16.39
C GLU A 144 -4.98 9.76 16.47
N CYS A 145 -3.84 10.46 16.32
CA CYS A 145 -3.83 11.93 16.32
C CYS A 145 -4.00 12.53 14.92
N ILE A 146 -4.19 11.72 13.87
CA ILE A 146 -4.34 12.18 12.47
C ILE A 146 -5.81 12.18 12.08
N GLU A 147 -6.26 13.29 11.52
CA GLU A 147 -7.63 13.51 11.03
C GLU A 147 -7.75 13.19 9.53
N SER A 148 -6.77 13.64 8.72
CA SER A 148 -6.76 13.35 7.28
C SER A 148 -5.37 13.06 6.73
N ILE A 149 -5.33 12.28 5.64
CA ILE A 149 -4.11 11.90 4.92
C ILE A 149 -4.31 12.17 3.43
N ASN A 150 -3.36 12.89 2.82
CA ASN A 150 -3.38 13.19 1.40
C ASN A 150 -2.08 12.69 0.73
N PHE A 151 -2.21 11.76 -0.22
CA PHE A 151 -1.11 11.30 -1.07
C PHE A 151 -0.96 12.25 -2.26
N ILE A 152 -0.13 13.31 -2.09
CA ILE A 152 0.10 14.35 -3.09
C ILE A 152 0.82 13.77 -4.32
N SER A 153 1.82 12.91 -4.09
CA SER A 153 2.55 12.22 -5.16
C SER A 153 2.82 10.77 -4.76
N PHE A 154 2.42 9.86 -5.62
CA PHE A 154 2.65 8.43 -5.45
C PHE A 154 2.80 7.78 -6.84
N GLN A 155 3.98 7.90 -7.43
CA GLN A 155 4.27 7.41 -8.80
C GLN A 155 5.06 6.09 -8.78
N ARG A 156 4.99 5.34 -7.67
CA ARG A 156 5.84 4.19 -7.42
C ARG A 156 5.09 2.88 -7.57
N LYS A 157 5.75 1.92 -8.25
CA LYS A 157 5.25 0.56 -8.42
C LYS A 157 6.04 -0.49 -7.61
N ASN A 158 7.04 -0.08 -6.82
CA ASN A 158 7.87 -1.00 -6.06
C ASN A 158 7.34 -1.30 -4.63
N ILE A 159 6.17 -0.77 -4.28
CA ILE A 159 5.53 -1.11 -3.01
C ILE A 159 4.75 -2.41 -3.19
N THR A 160 5.09 -3.41 -2.38
CA THR A 160 4.48 -4.75 -2.45
C THR A 160 3.60 -5.07 -1.26
N ASN A 161 3.84 -4.45 -0.10
CA ASN A 161 3.10 -4.73 1.12
C ASN A 161 2.51 -3.44 1.71
N MET A 162 1.19 -3.42 1.90
CA MET A 162 0.42 -2.35 2.54
C MET A 162 -0.39 -2.87 3.73
N SER A 163 -0.06 -4.07 4.24
CA SER A 163 -0.79 -4.63 5.37
C SER A 163 -0.64 -3.76 6.61
N PHE A 164 -1.72 -3.63 7.37
CA PHE A 164 -1.81 -2.83 8.59
C PHE A 164 -1.51 -1.33 8.39
N MET A 165 -1.50 -0.81 7.16
CA MET A 165 -1.02 0.55 6.87
C MET A 165 -1.72 1.63 7.70
N PHE A 166 -3.05 1.53 7.88
CA PHE A 166 -3.86 2.45 8.67
C PHE A 166 -4.52 1.76 9.87
N TYR A 167 -3.95 0.64 10.32
CA TYR A 167 -4.48 -0.16 11.42
C TYR A 167 -4.74 0.69 12.67
N LYS A 168 -5.98 0.69 13.16
CA LYS A 168 -6.42 1.46 14.34
C LYS A 168 -6.21 2.97 14.27
N CYS A 169 -6.29 3.55 13.08
CA CYS A 169 -6.37 4.99 12.90
C CYS A 169 -7.79 5.49 13.25
N SER A 170 -8.18 5.37 14.50
CA SER A 170 -9.58 5.58 14.95
C SER A 170 -10.11 7.01 14.76
N SER A 171 -9.24 8.02 14.64
CA SER A 171 -9.62 9.42 14.39
C SER A 171 -9.60 9.82 12.92
N LEU A 172 -9.13 8.95 12.03
CA LEU A 172 -8.98 9.23 10.61
C LEU A 172 -10.35 9.34 9.96
N LYS A 173 -10.65 10.51 9.38
CA LYS A 173 -11.93 10.82 8.73
C LYS A 173 -11.87 10.75 7.23
N GLU A 174 -10.71 11.07 6.65
CA GLU A 174 -10.54 11.22 5.21
C GLU A 174 -9.15 10.75 4.75
N ILE A 175 -9.11 10.07 3.61
CA ILE A 175 -7.88 9.71 2.92
C ILE A 175 -8.06 10.01 1.43
N ASN A 176 -7.13 10.80 0.87
CA ASN A 176 -7.11 11.07 -0.58
C ASN A 176 -6.11 10.13 -1.27
N PHE A 177 -6.64 9.22 -2.08
CA PHE A 177 -5.89 8.25 -2.90
C PHE A 177 -5.82 8.63 -4.38
N SER A 178 -6.08 9.88 -4.78
CA SER A 178 -6.17 10.28 -6.21
C SER A 178 -4.93 9.93 -7.03
N ASN A 179 -3.75 9.92 -6.40
CA ASN A 179 -2.48 9.60 -7.03
C ASN A 179 -1.89 8.25 -6.54
N PHE A 180 -2.70 7.38 -5.97
CA PHE A 180 -2.22 6.14 -5.36
C PHE A 180 -2.09 5.02 -6.40
N ILE A 181 -1.06 4.19 -6.28
CA ILE A 181 -0.79 3.05 -7.18
C ILE A 181 -0.59 1.80 -6.32
N THR A 182 -1.30 0.72 -6.65
CA THR A 182 -1.23 -0.56 -5.93
C THR A 182 -0.89 -1.76 -6.84
N ASP A 183 -0.42 -1.51 -8.06
CA ASP A 183 -0.22 -2.51 -9.12
C ASP A 183 0.58 -3.76 -8.68
N ASN A 184 1.51 -3.64 -7.74
CA ASN A 184 2.37 -4.74 -7.29
C ASN A 184 2.15 -5.12 -5.82
N VAL A 185 1.05 -4.65 -5.22
CA VAL A 185 0.72 -4.99 -3.83
C VAL A 185 0.12 -6.38 -3.76
N ASP A 186 0.68 -7.25 -2.92
CA ASP A 186 0.23 -8.62 -2.72
C ASP A 186 -0.43 -8.86 -1.35
N ASP A 187 -0.26 -7.94 -0.38
CA ASP A 187 -0.83 -8.04 0.96
C ASP A 187 -1.49 -6.73 1.40
N MET A 188 -2.82 -6.76 1.58
CA MET A 188 -3.64 -5.66 2.07
C MET A 188 -4.38 -6.00 3.37
N ARG A 189 -3.99 -7.08 4.07
CA ARG A 189 -4.66 -7.48 5.33
C ARG A 189 -4.65 -6.37 6.35
N CYS A 190 -5.76 -6.21 7.07
CA CYS A 190 -5.93 -5.21 8.13
C CYS A 190 -5.62 -3.76 7.70
N MET A 191 -5.61 -3.44 6.40
CA MET A 191 -5.17 -2.12 5.92
C MET A 191 -5.93 -0.97 6.58
N PHE A 192 -7.25 -1.11 6.78
CA PHE A 192 -8.13 -0.11 7.41
C PHE A 192 -8.79 -0.64 8.69
N TYR A 193 -8.22 -1.67 9.31
CA TYR A 193 -8.78 -2.28 10.51
C TYR A 193 -9.02 -1.24 11.61
N GLU A 194 -10.25 -1.19 12.16
CA GLU A 194 -10.69 -0.23 13.18
C GLU A 194 -10.44 1.26 12.82
N CYS A 195 -10.51 1.63 11.54
CA CYS A 195 -10.62 3.03 11.13
C CYS A 195 -12.05 3.53 11.35
N SER A 196 -12.47 3.58 12.62
CA SER A 196 -13.87 3.74 13.02
C SER A 196 -14.50 5.10 12.69
N SER A 197 -13.70 6.13 12.39
CA SER A 197 -14.19 7.46 12.00
C SER A 197 -14.33 7.69 10.50
N LEU A 198 -13.87 6.75 9.65
CA LEU A 198 -14.02 6.84 8.20
C LEU A 198 -15.49 6.69 7.81
N LYS A 199 -16.05 7.70 7.14
CA LYS A 199 -17.44 7.70 6.64
C LYS A 199 -17.55 7.29 5.20
N GLU A 200 -16.56 7.66 4.41
CA GLU A 200 -16.43 7.41 2.97
C GLU A 200 -14.98 7.04 2.65
N LEU A 201 -14.81 6.19 1.65
CA LEU A 201 -13.49 5.77 1.20
C LEU A 201 -13.54 5.54 -0.31
N ASN A 202 -12.72 6.30 -1.05
CA ASN A 202 -12.62 6.18 -2.49
C ASN A 202 -11.42 5.31 -2.86
N LEU A 203 -11.69 4.08 -3.31
CA LEU A 203 -10.69 3.09 -3.72
C LEU A 203 -10.65 2.88 -5.24
N SER A 204 -11.22 3.77 -6.04
CA SER A 204 -11.30 3.64 -7.51
C SER A 204 -9.94 3.55 -8.22
N LYS A 205 -8.85 3.90 -7.54
CA LYS A 205 -7.47 3.80 -8.04
C LYS A 205 -6.74 2.54 -7.62
N PHE A 206 -7.37 1.71 -6.79
CA PHE A 206 -6.75 0.46 -6.35
C PHE A 206 -6.81 -0.58 -7.45
N ASN A 207 -5.67 -1.13 -7.80
CA ASN A 207 -5.52 -2.35 -8.58
C ASN A 207 -5.22 -3.48 -7.61
N THR A 208 -6.05 -4.52 -7.59
CA THR A 208 -5.91 -5.65 -6.66
C THR A 208 -5.58 -6.98 -7.35
N GLU A 209 -5.24 -6.95 -8.66
CA GLU A 209 -4.95 -8.15 -9.47
C GLU A 209 -3.86 -9.07 -8.89
N ASN A 210 -2.94 -8.51 -8.08
CA ASN A 210 -1.84 -9.25 -7.45
C ASN A 210 -2.08 -9.56 -5.96
N VAL A 211 -3.21 -9.10 -5.38
CA VAL A 211 -3.46 -9.22 -3.94
C VAL A 211 -3.89 -10.65 -3.58
N LYS A 212 -3.20 -11.23 -2.59
CA LYS A 212 -3.45 -12.59 -2.09
C LYS A 212 -4.19 -12.61 -0.76
N ASN A 213 -4.09 -11.54 0.03
CA ASN A 213 -4.67 -11.48 1.36
C ASN A 213 -5.38 -10.14 1.60
N MET A 214 -6.70 -10.21 1.82
CA MET A 214 -7.58 -9.08 2.16
C MET A 214 -8.27 -9.29 3.53
N SER A 215 -7.76 -10.23 4.37
CA SER A 215 -8.38 -10.52 5.66
C SER A 215 -8.41 -9.28 6.54
N TYR A 216 -9.55 -9.06 7.21
CA TYR A 216 -9.77 -7.91 8.12
C TYR A 216 -9.59 -6.53 7.48
N MET A 217 -9.58 -6.41 6.14
CA MET A 217 -9.18 -5.15 5.47
C MET A 217 -9.99 -3.94 5.93
N PHE A 218 -11.30 -4.09 6.13
CA PHE A 218 -12.22 -3.04 6.59
C PHE A 218 -12.87 -3.36 7.93
N SER A 219 -12.42 -4.41 8.61
CA SER A 219 -13.02 -4.84 9.89
C SER A 219 -12.99 -3.70 10.91
N GLY A 220 -14.15 -3.44 11.55
CA GLY A 220 -14.28 -2.35 12.52
C GLY A 220 -14.38 -0.94 11.92
N CYS A 221 -14.53 -0.76 10.62
CA CYS A 221 -14.86 0.53 9.99
C CYS A 221 -16.32 0.91 10.26
N SER A 222 -16.66 1.14 11.54
CA SER A 222 -18.02 1.23 12.05
C SER A 222 -18.84 2.41 11.54
N SER A 223 -18.19 3.51 11.10
CA SER A 223 -18.87 4.69 10.53
C SER A 223 -19.01 4.67 9.03
N LEU A 224 -18.42 3.67 8.33
CA LEU A 224 -18.41 3.59 6.87
C LEU A 224 -19.81 3.22 6.36
N LYS A 225 -20.43 4.10 5.57
CA LYS A 225 -21.80 3.92 5.07
C LYS A 225 -21.88 3.31 3.68
N LYS A 226 -20.91 3.64 2.86
CA LYS A 226 -20.81 3.20 1.47
C LYS A 226 -19.36 2.84 1.14
N LEU A 227 -19.18 1.75 0.42
CA LEU A 227 -17.89 1.34 -0.09
C LEU A 227 -18.07 0.81 -1.53
N ASN A 228 -17.34 1.40 -2.45
CA ASN A 228 -17.27 0.90 -3.83
C ASN A 228 -16.02 0.05 -3.99
N VAL A 229 -16.22 -1.21 -4.38
CA VAL A 229 -15.20 -2.23 -4.66
C VAL A 229 -15.35 -2.85 -6.06
N ASP A 230 -16.05 -2.16 -6.97
CA ASP A 230 -16.33 -2.67 -8.32
C ASP A 230 -15.07 -2.95 -9.14
N ASN A 231 -13.95 -2.26 -8.79
CA ASN A 231 -12.65 -2.43 -9.42
C ASN A 231 -11.77 -3.48 -8.72
N PHE A 232 -12.27 -4.17 -7.69
CA PHE A 232 -11.48 -5.20 -7.00
C PHE A 232 -11.49 -6.49 -7.83
N ASP A 233 -10.30 -6.90 -8.22
CA ASP A 233 -10.03 -8.24 -8.72
C ASP A 233 -9.66 -9.13 -7.53
N THR A 234 -10.39 -10.22 -7.34
CA THR A 234 -10.22 -11.15 -6.22
C THR A 234 -9.82 -12.55 -6.65
N GLU A 235 -9.45 -12.74 -7.94
CA GLU A 235 -9.10 -14.04 -8.51
C GLU A 235 -7.95 -14.72 -7.76
N LEU A 236 -6.93 -13.94 -7.34
CA LEU A 236 -5.78 -14.47 -6.61
C LEU A 236 -5.93 -14.41 -5.08
N VAL A 237 -7.07 -13.89 -4.57
CA VAL A 237 -7.26 -13.75 -3.12
C VAL A 237 -7.60 -15.08 -2.46
N THR A 238 -6.77 -15.51 -1.53
CA THR A 238 -6.96 -16.76 -0.78
C THR A 238 -7.57 -16.55 0.61
N ASN A 239 -7.61 -15.30 1.11
CA ASN A 239 -8.12 -15.02 2.46
C ASN A 239 -8.84 -13.67 2.53
N MET A 240 -10.14 -13.71 2.83
CA MET A 240 -11.03 -12.56 3.09
C MET A 240 -11.70 -12.69 4.48
N THR A 241 -11.11 -13.46 5.41
CA THR A 241 -11.62 -13.61 6.78
C THR A 241 -11.93 -12.25 7.38
N GLU A 242 -13.14 -12.10 7.94
CA GLU A 242 -13.62 -10.88 8.62
C GLU A 242 -13.42 -9.56 7.83
N MET A 243 -13.38 -9.61 6.49
CA MET A 243 -13.06 -8.45 5.67
C MET A 243 -13.92 -7.22 5.96
N PHE A 244 -15.22 -7.40 6.25
CA PHE A 244 -16.19 -6.35 6.56
C PHE A 244 -16.77 -6.48 7.98
N SER A 245 -16.22 -7.35 8.83
CA SER A 245 -16.71 -7.58 10.18
C SER A 245 -16.80 -6.27 10.97
N GLY A 246 -17.91 -6.03 11.70
CA GLY A 246 -18.07 -4.81 12.51
C GLY A 246 -18.27 -3.53 11.70
N CYS A 247 -18.58 -3.60 10.42
CA CYS A 247 -18.98 -2.45 9.60
C CYS A 247 -20.47 -2.12 9.86
N PHE A 248 -20.82 -1.70 11.07
CA PHE A 248 -22.22 -1.54 11.52
C PHE A 248 -23.05 -0.58 10.68
N SER A 249 -22.42 0.46 10.11
CA SER A 249 -23.11 1.50 9.32
C SER A 249 -23.14 1.21 7.81
N LEU A 250 -22.48 0.13 7.35
CA LEU A 250 -22.34 -0.15 5.93
C LEU A 250 -23.66 -0.67 5.35
N ILE A 251 -24.25 0.11 4.43
CA ILE A 251 -25.54 -0.19 3.78
C ILE A 251 -25.43 -0.33 2.25
N GLN A 252 -24.36 0.24 1.67
CA GLN A 252 -24.12 0.17 0.23
C GLN A 252 -22.77 -0.50 -0.04
N LEU A 253 -22.85 -1.75 -0.47
CA LEU A 253 -21.73 -2.58 -0.90
C LEU A 253 -22.21 -3.51 -2.01
N ASP A 254 -21.46 -3.61 -3.08
CA ASP A 254 -21.66 -4.59 -4.14
C ASP A 254 -20.43 -5.49 -4.25
N ILE A 255 -20.62 -6.79 -4.12
CA ILE A 255 -19.60 -7.84 -4.22
C ILE A 255 -19.91 -8.84 -5.33
N SER A 256 -20.80 -8.48 -6.25
CA SER A 256 -21.21 -9.37 -7.36
C SER A 256 -20.06 -9.76 -8.28
N ASN A 257 -19.02 -8.91 -8.34
CA ASN A 257 -17.79 -9.13 -9.11
C ASN A 257 -16.72 -9.96 -8.36
N PHE A 258 -16.94 -10.27 -7.07
CA PHE A 258 -15.94 -11.05 -6.32
C PHE A 258 -15.89 -12.49 -6.82
N ILE A 259 -14.73 -12.89 -7.28
CA ILE A 259 -14.39 -14.29 -7.59
C ILE A 259 -13.93 -14.92 -6.28
N ILE A 260 -14.72 -15.87 -5.77
CA ILE A 260 -14.43 -16.60 -4.54
C ILE A 260 -14.25 -18.06 -4.92
N GLU A 261 -12.99 -18.50 -4.97
CA GLU A 261 -12.65 -19.90 -5.22
C GLU A 261 -12.94 -20.76 -4.00
N ASN A 262 -13.11 -22.08 -4.19
CA ASN A 262 -13.45 -23.02 -3.12
C ASN A 262 -12.46 -23.02 -1.94
N GLU A 263 -11.19 -22.68 -2.20
CA GLU A 263 -10.13 -22.62 -1.19
C GLU A 263 -9.99 -21.26 -0.51
N CYS A 264 -10.73 -20.23 -0.97
CA CYS A 264 -10.70 -18.92 -0.37
C CYS A 264 -11.43 -18.92 0.98
N ILE A 265 -10.71 -18.48 2.03
CA ILE A 265 -11.27 -18.39 3.38
C ILE A 265 -12.06 -17.09 3.51
N ILE A 266 -13.38 -17.22 3.79
CA ILE A 266 -14.31 -16.08 3.95
C ILE A 266 -15.00 -16.08 5.31
N ASP A 267 -14.44 -16.75 6.31
CA ASP A 267 -15.03 -16.91 7.64
C ASP A 267 -15.34 -15.55 8.27
N TYR A 268 -16.56 -15.42 8.80
CA TYR A 268 -17.04 -14.23 9.49
C TYR A 268 -16.95 -12.93 8.68
N MET A 269 -16.93 -13.02 7.32
CA MET A 269 -16.72 -11.87 6.44
C MET A 269 -17.65 -10.69 6.75
N PHE A 270 -18.90 -10.95 7.15
CA PHE A 270 -19.92 -9.95 7.50
C PHE A 270 -20.36 -10.03 8.97
N LYS A 271 -19.55 -10.60 9.85
CA LYS A 271 -19.86 -10.66 11.30
C LYS A 271 -20.16 -9.28 11.83
N ASN A 272 -21.24 -9.16 12.63
CA ASN A 272 -21.68 -7.90 13.21
C ASN A 272 -22.03 -6.78 12.18
N CYS A 273 -22.28 -7.11 10.92
CA CYS A 273 -22.94 -6.23 9.97
C CYS A 273 -24.47 -6.28 10.16
N SER A 274 -25.19 -5.33 9.53
CA SER A 274 -26.66 -5.38 9.49
C SER A 274 -27.16 -6.61 8.73
N GLU A 275 -28.29 -7.18 9.14
CA GLU A 275 -28.91 -8.33 8.46
C GLU A 275 -29.25 -7.98 6.99
N GLU A 276 -29.72 -6.73 6.75
CA GLU A 276 -29.97 -6.26 5.38
C GLU A 276 -28.75 -6.35 4.46
N LEU A 277 -27.55 -5.98 4.98
CA LEU A 277 -26.30 -6.09 4.21
C LEU A 277 -25.95 -7.56 3.96
N LYS A 278 -26.07 -8.42 4.97
CA LYS A 278 -25.76 -9.86 4.85
C LYS A 278 -26.66 -10.54 3.81
N GLU A 279 -27.97 -10.24 3.85
CA GLU A 279 -28.92 -10.76 2.86
C GLU A 279 -28.56 -10.30 1.45
N LYS A 280 -28.29 -9.00 1.23
CA LYS A 280 -27.86 -8.47 -0.06
C LYS A 280 -26.60 -9.15 -0.57
N ALA A 281 -25.57 -9.27 0.26
CA ALA A 281 -24.31 -9.93 -0.09
C ALA A 281 -24.52 -11.41 -0.46
N SER A 282 -25.39 -12.12 0.27
CA SER A 282 -25.73 -13.53 0.00
C SER A 282 -26.45 -13.73 -1.33
N LEU A 283 -27.21 -12.74 -1.78
CA LEU A 283 -27.88 -12.77 -3.09
C LEU A 283 -26.89 -12.49 -4.24
N GLN A 284 -25.86 -11.70 -3.98
CA GLN A 284 -24.86 -11.34 -4.97
C GLN A 284 -23.82 -12.45 -5.21
N ASN A 285 -23.49 -13.22 -4.16
CA ASN A 285 -22.43 -14.24 -4.24
C ASN A 285 -22.85 -15.56 -3.57
N LYS A 286 -22.83 -16.64 -4.36
CA LYS A 286 -23.26 -17.98 -3.90
C LYS A 286 -22.44 -18.53 -2.73
N PHE A 287 -21.14 -18.24 -2.65
CA PHE A 287 -20.27 -18.73 -1.58
C PHE A 287 -20.57 -18.00 -0.26
N VAL A 288 -20.83 -16.71 -0.33
CA VAL A 288 -21.28 -15.92 0.83
C VAL A 288 -22.62 -16.44 1.32
N LYS A 289 -23.55 -16.81 0.42
CA LYS A 289 -24.84 -17.41 0.78
C LYS A 289 -24.69 -18.73 1.54
N ILE A 290 -23.82 -19.62 1.10
CA ILE A 290 -23.57 -20.90 1.76
C ILE A 290 -23.06 -20.66 3.18
N ARG A 291 -22.07 -19.77 3.35
CA ARG A 291 -21.46 -19.49 4.64
C ARG A 291 -22.43 -18.78 5.61
N TYR A 292 -23.24 -17.85 5.11
CA TYR A 292 -24.28 -17.18 5.88
C TYR A 292 -25.30 -18.18 6.47
N ASN A 293 -25.73 -19.17 5.71
CA ASN A 293 -26.63 -20.22 6.17
C ASN A 293 -25.96 -21.08 7.27
N TYR A 294 -24.70 -21.45 7.13
CA TYR A 294 -23.96 -22.21 8.14
C TYR A 294 -23.82 -21.45 9.48
N GLU A 295 -23.49 -20.16 9.43
CA GLU A 295 -23.34 -19.35 10.63
C GLU A 295 -24.68 -19.18 11.39
N ASN A 296 -25.81 -19.14 10.68
CA ASN A 296 -27.14 -19.06 11.28
C ASN A 296 -27.66 -20.41 11.80
N GLU A 297 -27.31 -21.53 11.18
CA GLU A 297 -27.71 -22.86 11.66
C GLU A 297 -27.04 -23.20 13.02
N PHE A 298 -25.79 -22.81 13.22
CA PHE A 298 -25.10 -23.00 14.52
C PHE A 298 -25.64 -22.12 15.66
N LEU A 299 -26.28 -20.97 15.33
CA LEU A 299 -26.92 -20.13 16.36
C LEU A 299 -28.22 -20.74 16.91
N PHE A 300 -28.89 -21.62 16.15
CA PHE A 300 -30.12 -22.30 16.58
C PHE A 300 -29.87 -23.57 17.40
N GLU A 301 -28.67 -24.13 17.41
CA GLU A 301 -28.32 -25.30 18.24
C GLU A 301 -27.92 -24.96 19.69
N TYR A 302 -27.79 -23.67 20.04
CA TYR A 302 -27.43 -23.19 21.38
C TYR A 302 -28.52 -22.38 22.09
N ILE A 303 -29.78 -22.37 21.56
CA ILE A 303 -30.99 -21.82 22.20
C ILE A 303 -31.93 -22.98 22.53
#